data_0c372119f110ba2f467b779736483bff
#
_entry.id   0c372119f110ba2f467b779736483bff
#
_cell.length_a   1.000
_cell.length_b   1.000
_cell.length_c   1.000
_cell.angle_alpha   90.00
_cell.angle_beta   90.00
_cell.angle_gamma   90.00
#
_symmetry.space_group_name_H-M   'P 1'
#
loop_
_entity.id
_entity.type
_entity.pdbx_description
1 polymer ?
#
loop_
_entity_poly.entity_id
_entity_poly.type
_entity_poly.pdbx_seq_one_letter_code
_entity_poly.pdbx_strand_id
1 'polypeptide(L)'
;MTSTAPHPPSTRSGVAHGPGPLGRLGTWVLDHRRLVAGVWALLIVGLGIFAPRVEHDLSGAGWQADGSDSVAARDLAVEHFGGNASSAIQVVVRSSEGSVLEGEGAEVVAEVTALLEDDPRIATIVPPQPGATLSQDTDTGVVLAGAGADTNEMVRAATDLKEELAALSTDTVEVTPTGSSLLWSDFNEANLEAMLKSELMSWPVTLAILVLAFGALVAAGLPLILTLAGLVASAGSLVLINQLVPVSIWAMNFAMMFALALGIDYALFLVVRYRAARAAHPGPEGVRWAVAQTMDTAGKAVLLSGLTVLISLSAVMLVPSPSFRSMAGGIMLSVVFVLGATLTLLPLVLGWLDDRINKFALPWSRS
;
A
#
# COMPACT_ATOMS: atom_id res chain seq x y z
N MET A 1 77.24 -23.44 -1.51
CA MET A 1 76.31 -22.34 -1.90
C MET A 1 75.27 -22.96 -2.85
N THR A 2 74.17 -23.46 -2.30
CA THR A 2 73.08 -24.05 -3.05
C THR A 2 72.03 -23.00 -3.31
N SER A 3 71.87 -22.61 -4.58
CA SER A 3 70.87 -21.67 -5.04
C SER A 3 69.51 -22.39 -5.11
N THR A 4 68.62 -22.00 -4.21
CA THR A 4 67.18 -22.40 -4.29
C THR A 4 66.43 -21.42 -5.20
N ALA A 5 66.03 -21.91 -6.38
CA ALA A 5 65.15 -21.17 -7.27
C ALA A 5 63.74 -21.02 -6.66
N PRO A 6 63.04 -19.87 -6.80
CA PRO A 6 61.68 -19.71 -6.29
C PRO A 6 60.71 -20.49 -7.18
N HIS A 7 59.84 -21.30 -6.54
CA HIS A 7 58.72 -21.94 -7.21
C HIS A 7 57.73 -20.88 -7.77
N PRO A 8 57.25 -21.05 -9.02
CA PRO A 8 56.19 -20.20 -9.53
C PRO A 8 54.91 -20.42 -8.74
N PRO A 9 54.11 -19.37 -8.50
CA PRO A 9 52.83 -19.51 -7.81
C PRO A 9 51.90 -20.41 -8.61
N SER A 10 51.42 -21.48 -7.96
CA SER A 10 50.41 -22.36 -8.53
C SER A 10 49.16 -21.58 -8.92
N THR A 11 48.94 -21.38 -10.22
CA THR A 11 47.65 -20.95 -10.75
C THR A 11 46.62 -21.97 -10.34
N ARG A 12 45.85 -21.69 -9.29
CA ARG A 12 44.61 -22.44 -9.04
C ARG A 12 43.73 -22.23 -10.24
N SER A 13 43.68 -23.22 -11.10
CA SER A 13 42.64 -23.37 -12.13
C SER A 13 41.31 -23.42 -11.41
N GLY A 14 40.64 -22.26 -11.37
CA GLY A 14 39.25 -22.20 -10.88
C GLY A 14 38.42 -23.13 -11.74
N VAL A 15 37.97 -24.25 -11.17
CA VAL A 15 36.96 -25.10 -11.77
C VAL A 15 35.82 -24.17 -12.13
N ALA A 16 35.54 -23.99 -13.41
CA ALA A 16 34.39 -23.22 -13.91
C ALA A 16 33.12 -23.97 -13.51
N HIS A 17 32.66 -23.73 -12.31
CA HIS A 17 31.35 -24.18 -11.88
C HIS A 17 30.33 -23.42 -12.76
N GLY A 18 29.47 -24.17 -13.46
CA GLY A 18 28.36 -23.58 -14.22
C GLY A 18 27.50 -22.71 -13.32
N PRO A 19 26.64 -21.85 -13.90
CA PRO A 19 25.81 -20.95 -13.13
C PRO A 19 24.95 -21.72 -12.11
N GLY A 20 24.85 -21.19 -10.88
CA GLY A 20 24.01 -21.70 -9.82
C GLY A 20 22.51 -21.59 -10.14
N PRO A 21 21.62 -21.96 -9.22
CA PRO A 21 20.18 -21.97 -9.48
C PRO A 21 19.62 -20.61 -9.91
N LEU A 22 20.01 -19.53 -9.25
CA LEU A 22 19.55 -18.17 -9.59
C LEU A 22 20.23 -17.64 -10.84
N GLY A 23 21.50 -17.96 -11.08
CA GLY A 23 22.18 -17.66 -12.33
C GLY A 23 21.50 -18.34 -13.53
N ARG A 24 21.04 -19.59 -13.37
CA ARG A 24 20.21 -20.29 -14.36
C ARG A 24 18.85 -19.60 -14.57
N LEU A 25 18.20 -19.13 -13.50
CA LEU A 25 16.98 -18.33 -13.62
C LEU A 25 17.23 -17.06 -14.43
N GLY A 26 18.29 -16.31 -14.10
CA GLY A 26 18.66 -15.09 -14.84
C GLY A 26 18.91 -15.33 -16.33
N THR A 27 19.65 -16.40 -16.67
CA THR A 27 19.88 -16.77 -18.09
C THR A 27 18.62 -17.26 -18.77
N TRP A 28 17.75 -18.01 -18.08
CA TRP A 28 16.46 -18.44 -18.59
C TRP A 28 15.56 -17.25 -18.93
N VAL A 29 15.53 -16.23 -18.06
CA VAL A 29 14.80 -14.97 -18.27
C VAL A 29 15.27 -14.26 -19.55
N LEU A 30 16.58 -14.23 -19.81
CA LEU A 30 17.12 -13.65 -21.04
C LEU A 30 16.69 -14.43 -22.29
N ASP A 31 16.67 -15.77 -22.19
CA ASP A 31 16.27 -16.65 -23.29
C ASP A 31 14.75 -16.52 -23.58
N HIS A 32 13.94 -16.30 -22.54
CA HIS A 32 12.47 -16.19 -22.64
C HIS A 32 11.97 -14.76 -22.45
N ARG A 33 12.73 -13.76 -22.87
CA ARG A 33 12.46 -12.33 -22.64
C ARG A 33 11.05 -11.88 -23.03
N ARG A 34 10.50 -12.41 -24.13
CA ARG A 34 9.13 -12.05 -24.56
C ARG A 34 8.07 -12.61 -23.65
N LEU A 35 8.26 -13.82 -23.15
CA LEU A 35 7.36 -14.47 -22.19
C LEU A 35 7.36 -13.70 -20.87
N VAL A 36 8.54 -13.43 -20.29
CA VAL A 36 8.67 -12.72 -19.02
C VAL A 36 8.11 -11.29 -19.12
N ALA A 37 8.44 -10.57 -20.20
CA ALA A 37 7.86 -9.24 -20.46
C ALA A 37 6.34 -9.30 -20.62
N GLY A 38 5.81 -10.30 -21.34
CA GLY A 38 4.37 -10.50 -21.52
C GLY A 38 3.64 -10.80 -20.21
N VAL A 39 4.21 -11.66 -19.35
CA VAL A 39 3.64 -11.97 -18.03
C VAL A 39 3.60 -10.72 -17.16
N TRP A 40 4.69 -9.95 -17.09
CA TRP A 40 4.71 -8.72 -16.30
C TRP A 40 3.79 -7.65 -16.87
N ALA A 41 3.72 -7.50 -18.20
CA ALA A 41 2.76 -6.60 -18.84
C ALA A 41 1.32 -7.00 -18.51
N LEU A 42 0.99 -8.29 -18.55
CA LEU A 42 -0.32 -8.81 -18.17
C LEU A 42 -0.63 -8.56 -16.70
N LEU A 43 0.33 -8.79 -15.80
CA LEU A 43 0.17 -8.52 -14.37
C LEU A 43 -0.04 -7.02 -14.11
N ILE A 44 0.80 -6.15 -14.67
CA ILE A 44 0.72 -4.69 -14.46
C ILE A 44 -0.59 -4.13 -15.04
N VAL A 45 -0.97 -4.53 -16.25
CA VAL A 45 -2.20 -4.05 -16.88
C VAL A 45 -3.43 -4.68 -16.23
N GLY A 46 -3.44 -6.02 -16.06
CA GLY A 46 -4.58 -6.74 -15.50
C GLY A 46 -4.89 -6.36 -14.06
N LEU A 47 -3.88 -6.26 -13.21
CA LEU A 47 -4.05 -5.83 -11.82
C LEU A 47 -4.12 -4.30 -11.69
N GLY A 48 -3.45 -3.56 -12.58
CA GLY A 48 -3.47 -2.11 -12.60
C GLY A 48 -4.84 -1.49 -12.86
N ILE A 49 -5.75 -2.21 -13.54
CA ILE A 49 -7.15 -1.78 -13.73
C ILE A 49 -7.88 -1.66 -12.39
N PHE A 50 -7.51 -2.48 -11.41
CA PHE A 50 -8.12 -2.49 -10.07
C PHE A 50 -7.43 -1.51 -9.11
N ALA A 51 -6.19 -1.11 -9.35
CA ALA A 51 -5.43 -0.27 -8.45
C ALA A 51 -6.12 1.07 -8.08
N PRO A 52 -6.82 1.79 -8.98
CA PRO A 52 -7.55 3.01 -8.62
C PRO A 52 -8.74 2.79 -7.67
N ARG A 53 -9.23 1.55 -7.55
CA ARG A 53 -10.36 1.23 -6.66
C ARG A 53 -9.94 1.02 -5.20
N VAL A 54 -8.65 1.00 -4.90
CA VAL A 54 -8.12 0.79 -3.54
C VAL A 54 -8.74 1.76 -2.54
N GLU A 55 -8.93 3.01 -2.92
CA GLU A 55 -9.48 4.07 -2.05
C GLU A 55 -10.92 3.82 -1.64
N HIS A 56 -11.74 3.32 -2.56
CA HIS A 56 -13.16 3.08 -2.32
C HIS A 56 -13.45 1.69 -1.73
N ASP A 57 -12.64 0.69 -2.12
CA ASP A 57 -12.93 -0.70 -1.77
C ASP A 57 -12.33 -1.09 -0.41
N LEU A 58 -11.18 -0.52 -0.01
CA LEU A 58 -10.55 -0.80 1.28
C LEU A 58 -11.10 0.13 2.38
N SER A 59 -11.20 -0.37 3.60
CA SER A 59 -11.75 0.39 4.71
C SER A 59 -10.75 0.54 5.87
N GLY A 60 -10.88 1.65 6.63
CA GLY A 60 -9.96 1.96 7.72
C GLY A 60 -10.32 1.39 9.08
N ALA A 61 -11.43 0.67 9.19
CA ALA A 61 -11.86 0.05 10.44
C ALA A 61 -11.16 -1.31 10.70
N GLY A 62 -11.46 -1.93 11.82
CA GLY A 62 -10.87 -3.24 12.17
C GLY A 62 -9.74 -3.19 13.20
N TRP A 63 -9.62 -2.07 13.92
CA TRP A 63 -8.69 -1.90 15.05
C TRP A 63 -9.18 -2.52 16.35
N GLN A 64 -9.93 -3.60 16.24
CA GLN A 64 -10.43 -4.36 17.41
C GLN A 64 -9.51 -5.54 17.70
N ALA A 65 -9.57 -6.05 18.91
CA ALA A 65 -8.95 -7.32 19.28
C ALA A 65 -10.03 -8.40 19.29
N ASP A 66 -10.00 -9.29 18.32
CA ASP A 66 -10.96 -10.40 18.21
C ASP A 66 -10.90 -11.26 19.48
N GLY A 67 -12.08 -11.59 20.02
CA GLY A 67 -12.21 -12.39 21.25
C GLY A 67 -11.97 -11.61 22.55
N SER A 68 -11.84 -10.27 22.52
CA SER A 68 -11.81 -9.45 23.72
C SER A 68 -13.19 -9.27 24.35
N ASP A 69 -13.22 -9.01 25.67
CA ASP A 69 -14.46 -8.77 26.41
C ASP A 69 -15.23 -7.55 25.86
N SER A 70 -14.53 -6.53 25.36
CA SER A 70 -15.18 -5.34 24.77
C SER A 70 -15.86 -5.66 23.44
N VAL A 71 -15.30 -6.55 22.63
CA VAL A 71 -15.94 -7.04 21.38
C VAL A 71 -17.15 -7.90 21.75
N ALA A 72 -17.03 -8.82 22.72
CA ALA A 72 -18.13 -9.64 23.18
C ALA A 72 -19.29 -8.80 23.76
N ALA A 73 -18.95 -7.75 24.56
CA ALA A 73 -19.96 -6.82 25.10
C ALA A 73 -20.67 -6.04 24.01
N ARG A 74 -19.95 -5.57 22.98
CA ARG A 74 -20.55 -4.90 21.81
C ARG A 74 -21.48 -5.85 21.05
N ASP A 75 -21.04 -7.07 20.79
CA ASP A 75 -21.82 -8.05 20.05
C ASP A 75 -23.12 -8.39 20.81
N LEU A 76 -23.04 -8.53 22.15
CA LEU A 76 -24.20 -8.70 23.01
C LEU A 76 -25.14 -7.47 22.97
N ALA A 77 -24.57 -6.26 22.96
CA ALA A 77 -25.35 -5.04 22.84
C ALA A 77 -26.08 -4.97 21.49
N VAL A 78 -25.43 -5.34 20.38
CA VAL A 78 -26.03 -5.40 19.05
C VAL A 78 -27.16 -6.44 19.00
N GLU A 79 -26.97 -7.61 19.62
CA GLU A 79 -27.98 -8.68 19.67
C GLU A 79 -29.28 -8.22 20.39
N HIS A 80 -29.13 -7.44 21.48
CA HIS A 80 -30.29 -7.05 22.31
C HIS A 80 -30.85 -5.67 22.01
N PHE A 81 -30.06 -4.74 21.50
CA PHE A 81 -30.45 -3.36 21.23
C PHE A 81 -30.42 -2.98 19.75
N GLY A 82 -29.91 -3.87 18.88
CA GLY A 82 -29.79 -3.64 17.45
C GLY A 82 -28.97 -2.37 17.16
N GLY A 83 -29.44 -1.57 16.20
CA GLY A 83 -28.77 -0.33 15.81
C GLY A 83 -28.55 0.71 16.93
N ASN A 84 -29.36 0.64 17.99
CA ASN A 84 -29.19 1.53 19.17
C ASN A 84 -27.95 1.21 20.01
N ALA A 85 -27.30 0.07 19.78
CA ALA A 85 -26.06 -0.29 20.45
C ALA A 85 -24.87 0.62 20.07
N SER A 86 -24.95 1.34 18.95
CA SER A 86 -23.88 2.16 18.42
C SER A 86 -24.41 3.36 17.66
N SER A 87 -24.07 4.57 18.08
CA SER A 87 -24.30 5.80 17.31
C SER A 87 -23.13 5.98 16.34
N ALA A 88 -23.18 5.29 15.21
CA ALA A 88 -22.10 5.27 14.24
C ALA A 88 -21.94 6.61 13.50
N ILE A 89 -23.06 7.24 13.15
CA ILE A 89 -23.14 8.58 12.55
C ILE A 89 -23.95 9.48 13.47
N GLN A 90 -23.50 10.70 13.66
CA GLN A 90 -24.18 11.74 14.41
C GLN A 90 -24.23 13.00 13.55
N VAL A 91 -25.37 13.67 13.52
CA VAL A 91 -25.51 14.91 12.76
C VAL A 91 -25.91 16.02 13.73
N VAL A 92 -25.01 16.97 13.90
CA VAL A 92 -25.27 18.17 14.69
C VAL A 92 -25.99 19.20 13.81
N VAL A 93 -27.17 19.60 14.22
CA VAL A 93 -27.97 20.65 13.57
C VAL A 93 -28.03 21.82 14.51
N ARG A 94 -27.58 22.99 14.08
CA ARG A 94 -27.54 24.22 14.86
C ARG A 94 -28.28 25.33 14.14
N SER A 95 -29.23 25.95 14.81
CA SER A 95 -29.95 27.14 14.33
C SER A 95 -29.31 28.41 14.90
N SER A 96 -29.07 29.41 14.08
CA SER A 96 -28.67 30.77 14.51
C SER A 96 -29.87 31.62 14.92
N GLU A 97 -31.08 31.23 14.53
CA GLU A 97 -32.34 31.96 14.77
C GLU A 97 -33.40 31.02 15.34
N GLY A 98 -33.40 30.83 16.66
CA GLY A 98 -34.47 30.09 17.37
C GLY A 98 -34.16 28.58 17.53
N SER A 99 -35.23 27.81 17.68
CA SER A 99 -35.12 26.36 18.00
C SER A 99 -34.97 25.50 16.79
N VAL A 100 -34.13 24.45 16.86
CA VAL A 100 -34.02 23.39 15.83
C VAL A 100 -35.25 22.50 15.76
N LEU A 101 -36.20 22.63 16.69
CA LEU A 101 -37.48 21.92 16.70
C LEU A 101 -38.63 22.70 16.07
N GLU A 102 -38.39 23.94 15.61
CA GLU A 102 -39.41 24.82 15.04
C GLU A 102 -38.91 25.44 13.72
N GLY A 103 -39.88 25.80 12.86
CA GLY A 103 -39.60 26.51 11.60
C GLY A 103 -38.57 25.79 10.72
N GLU A 104 -37.64 26.54 10.16
CA GLU A 104 -36.58 26.04 9.26
C GLU A 104 -35.69 24.98 9.94
N GLY A 105 -35.39 25.12 11.25
CA GLY A 105 -34.65 24.13 12.00
C GLY A 105 -35.32 22.74 11.99
N ALA A 106 -36.64 22.72 12.18
CA ALA A 106 -37.41 21.46 12.15
C ALA A 106 -37.47 20.84 10.74
N GLU A 107 -37.53 21.68 9.69
CA GLU A 107 -37.50 21.24 8.31
C GLU A 107 -36.13 20.58 7.99
N VAL A 108 -35.04 21.21 8.36
CA VAL A 108 -33.67 20.68 8.16
C VAL A 108 -33.47 19.39 8.98
N VAL A 109 -33.94 19.31 10.22
CA VAL A 109 -33.88 18.05 11.01
C VAL A 109 -34.68 16.94 10.34
N ALA A 110 -35.83 17.25 9.72
CA ALA A 110 -36.61 16.25 8.99
C ALA A 110 -35.89 15.80 7.71
N GLU A 111 -35.26 16.68 6.95
CA GLU A 111 -34.46 16.34 5.76
C GLU A 111 -33.23 15.50 6.12
N VAL A 112 -32.50 15.84 7.17
CA VAL A 112 -31.40 15.03 7.71
C VAL A 112 -31.89 13.64 8.08
N THR A 113 -33.02 13.55 8.76
CA THR A 113 -33.62 12.26 9.16
C THR A 113 -34.00 11.43 7.93
N ALA A 114 -34.67 12.02 6.94
CA ALA A 114 -35.07 11.35 5.71
C ALA A 114 -33.88 10.84 4.89
N LEU A 115 -32.81 11.65 4.76
CA LEU A 115 -31.58 11.25 4.08
C LEU A 115 -30.91 10.04 4.77
N LEU A 116 -30.88 10.03 6.10
CA LEU A 116 -30.35 8.91 6.88
C LEU A 116 -31.24 7.65 6.79
N GLU A 117 -32.57 7.81 6.71
CA GLU A 117 -33.53 6.69 6.56
C GLU A 117 -33.43 5.99 5.20
N ASP A 118 -33.01 6.71 4.16
CA ASP A 118 -32.88 6.17 2.80
C ASP A 118 -31.65 5.24 2.64
N ASP A 119 -30.70 5.30 3.56
CA ASP A 119 -29.50 4.44 3.52
C ASP A 119 -29.75 3.11 4.26
N PRO A 120 -29.75 1.96 3.56
CA PRO A 120 -30.03 0.64 4.14
C PRO A 120 -28.98 0.18 5.18
N ARG A 121 -27.84 0.84 5.28
CA ARG A 121 -26.79 0.55 6.27
C ARG A 121 -27.12 1.17 7.64
N ILE A 122 -28.12 2.04 7.73
CA ILE A 122 -28.58 2.68 8.96
C ILE A 122 -29.79 1.92 9.50
N ALA A 123 -29.71 1.48 10.76
CA ALA A 123 -30.77 0.65 11.36
C ALA A 123 -31.80 1.47 12.16
N THR A 124 -31.36 2.48 12.89
CA THR A 124 -32.20 3.24 13.81
C THR A 124 -31.77 4.68 13.83
N ILE A 125 -32.75 5.58 13.74
CA ILE A 125 -32.49 7.02 13.85
C ILE A 125 -33.22 7.55 15.07
N VAL A 126 -32.49 8.35 15.86
CA VAL A 126 -33.02 9.04 17.04
C VAL A 126 -32.92 10.54 16.79
N PRO A 127 -34.06 11.23 16.61
CA PRO A 127 -34.08 12.69 16.46
C PRO A 127 -33.67 13.38 17.75
N PRO A 128 -33.43 14.73 17.72
CA PRO A 128 -33.09 15.51 18.90
C PRO A 128 -34.14 15.37 20.00
N GLN A 129 -33.69 15.04 21.21
CA GLN A 129 -34.59 14.83 22.37
C GLN A 129 -34.18 15.70 23.55
N PRO A 130 -35.16 16.37 24.19
CA PRO A 130 -34.90 17.16 25.41
C PRO A 130 -34.25 16.33 26.51
N GLY A 131 -33.23 16.89 27.14
CA GLY A 131 -32.49 16.22 28.22
C GLY A 131 -31.52 15.13 27.78
N ALA A 132 -31.39 14.86 26.45
CA ALA A 132 -30.46 13.91 25.88
C ALA A 132 -29.60 14.53 24.75
N THR A 133 -30.18 14.77 23.59
CA THR A 133 -29.48 15.21 22.38
C THR A 133 -29.92 16.61 21.89
N LEU A 134 -30.64 17.35 22.72
CA LEU A 134 -31.04 18.71 22.48
C LEU A 134 -30.41 19.65 23.55
N SER A 135 -29.84 20.78 23.12
CA SER A 135 -29.28 21.78 23.99
C SER A 135 -30.38 22.43 24.89
N GLN A 136 -29.99 23.08 26.00
CA GLN A 136 -30.96 23.68 26.94
C GLN A 136 -31.71 24.88 26.33
N ASP A 137 -31.06 25.61 25.44
CA ASP A 137 -31.60 26.75 24.69
C ASP A 137 -32.33 26.30 23.40
N THR A 138 -32.33 25.01 23.12
CA THR A 138 -32.97 24.37 21.96
C THR A 138 -32.42 24.79 20.59
N ASP A 139 -31.33 25.55 20.55
CA ASP A 139 -30.71 26.01 19.30
C ASP A 139 -29.87 24.95 18.61
N THR A 140 -29.44 23.91 19.34
CA THR A 140 -28.58 22.84 18.84
C THR A 140 -29.17 21.46 19.16
N GLY A 141 -29.33 20.65 18.17
CA GLY A 141 -29.80 19.27 18.28
C GLY A 141 -28.85 18.26 17.62
N VAL A 142 -28.82 17.03 18.10
CA VAL A 142 -28.06 15.95 17.51
C VAL A 142 -28.98 14.83 17.07
N VAL A 143 -28.98 14.53 15.78
CA VAL A 143 -29.61 13.34 15.23
C VAL A 143 -28.61 12.20 15.33
N LEU A 144 -29.03 11.07 15.95
CA LEU A 144 -28.19 9.89 16.11
C LEU A 144 -28.62 8.81 15.10
N ALA A 145 -27.69 8.29 14.33
CA ALA A 145 -27.90 7.20 13.41
C ALA A 145 -27.14 5.94 13.88
N GLY A 146 -27.89 4.90 14.20
CA GLY A 146 -27.38 3.61 14.67
C GLY A 146 -26.85 2.73 13.53
N ALA A 147 -25.86 1.91 13.82
CA ALA A 147 -25.26 1.02 12.86
C ALA A 147 -26.21 -0.14 12.47
N GLY A 148 -26.54 -0.25 11.21
CA GLY A 148 -27.24 -1.40 10.62
C GLY A 148 -26.34 -2.37 9.88
N ALA A 149 -25.07 -2.01 9.73
CA ALA A 149 -24.04 -2.79 9.06
C ALA A 149 -22.76 -2.88 9.91
N ASP A 150 -21.77 -3.62 9.42
CA ASP A 150 -20.50 -3.70 10.11
C ASP A 150 -19.73 -2.36 10.08
N THR A 151 -18.69 -2.26 10.91
CA THR A 151 -17.93 -1.02 11.08
C THR A 151 -17.36 -0.48 9.77
N ASN A 152 -16.96 -1.36 8.84
CA ASN A 152 -16.39 -0.96 7.56
C ASN A 152 -17.47 -0.37 6.64
N GLU A 153 -18.62 -1.02 6.56
CA GLU A 153 -19.77 -0.52 5.81
C GLU A 153 -20.29 0.81 6.38
N MET A 154 -20.26 0.96 7.71
CA MET A 154 -20.64 2.23 8.34
C MET A 154 -19.65 3.37 8.04
N VAL A 155 -18.34 3.10 7.90
CA VAL A 155 -17.37 4.09 7.44
C VAL A 155 -17.63 4.47 5.98
N ARG A 156 -17.99 3.52 5.12
CA ARG A 156 -18.39 3.82 3.73
C ARG A 156 -19.67 4.65 3.68
N ALA A 157 -20.68 4.29 4.49
CA ALA A 157 -21.90 5.08 4.61
C ALA A 157 -21.59 6.53 5.01
N ALA A 158 -20.71 6.70 5.99
CA ALA A 158 -20.28 8.03 6.43
C ALA A 158 -19.55 8.81 5.31
N THR A 159 -18.71 8.15 4.54
CA THR A 159 -18.02 8.76 3.39
C THR A 159 -19.01 9.20 2.31
N ASP A 160 -20.00 8.37 2.00
CA ASP A 160 -20.99 8.66 0.96
C ASP A 160 -21.94 9.81 1.39
N LEU A 161 -22.36 9.81 2.66
CA LEU A 161 -23.39 10.73 3.17
C LEU A 161 -22.84 12.07 3.65
N LYS A 162 -21.56 12.21 3.99
CA LYS A 162 -21.03 13.41 4.65
C LYS A 162 -21.24 14.70 3.85
N GLU A 163 -21.03 14.68 2.53
CA GLU A 163 -21.19 15.85 1.69
C GLU A 163 -22.67 16.19 1.48
N GLU A 164 -23.53 15.19 1.30
CA GLU A 164 -24.96 15.37 1.13
C GLU A 164 -25.59 15.92 2.42
N LEU A 165 -25.21 15.40 3.59
CA LEU A 165 -25.64 15.92 4.89
C LEU A 165 -25.18 17.35 5.11
N ALA A 166 -23.91 17.67 4.86
CA ALA A 166 -23.39 19.03 5.00
C ALA A 166 -24.07 20.04 4.05
N ALA A 167 -24.49 19.58 2.86
CA ALA A 167 -25.18 20.41 1.86
C ALA A 167 -26.61 20.81 2.28
N LEU A 168 -27.20 20.16 3.31
CA LEU A 168 -28.48 20.56 3.89
C LEU A 168 -28.39 21.82 4.75
N SER A 169 -27.19 22.37 4.96
CA SER A 169 -27.01 23.66 5.66
C SER A 169 -27.64 24.79 4.87
N THR A 170 -28.29 25.72 5.61
CA THR A 170 -28.89 26.95 5.07
C THR A 170 -28.18 28.18 5.63
N ASP A 171 -28.66 29.36 5.31
CA ASP A 171 -28.09 30.61 5.85
C ASP A 171 -28.27 30.73 7.38
N THR A 172 -29.31 30.08 7.93
CA THR A 172 -29.67 30.16 9.38
C THR A 172 -29.47 28.84 10.11
N VAL A 173 -29.35 27.70 9.43
CA VAL A 173 -29.18 26.38 10.04
C VAL A 173 -27.93 25.71 9.51
N GLU A 174 -27.01 25.41 10.41
CA GLU A 174 -25.76 24.67 10.12
C GLU A 174 -25.95 23.17 10.38
N VAL A 175 -25.56 22.34 9.43
CA VAL A 175 -25.59 20.88 9.55
C VAL A 175 -24.15 20.34 9.51
N THR A 176 -23.71 19.74 10.60
CA THR A 176 -22.35 19.22 10.74
C THR A 176 -22.40 17.72 11.07
N PRO A 177 -22.15 16.85 10.11
CA PRO A 177 -22.07 15.41 10.37
C PRO A 177 -20.78 15.08 11.15
N THR A 178 -20.87 14.14 12.10
CA THR A 178 -19.78 13.63 12.94
C THR A 178 -20.07 12.18 13.38
N GLY A 179 -19.36 11.70 14.36
CA GLY A 179 -19.50 10.33 14.89
C GLY A 179 -18.29 9.45 14.57
N SER A 180 -18.27 8.24 15.13
CA SER A 180 -17.11 7.37 15.01
C SER A 180 -16.81 6.98 13.57
N SER A 181 -17.84 6.75 12.75
CA SER A 181 -17.66 6.37 11.34
C SER A 181 -17.16 7.52 10.48
N LEU A 182 -17.61 8.76 10.74
CA LEU A 182 -17.10 9.94 10.05
C LEU A 182 -15.66 10.26 10.44
N LEU A 183 -15.32 10.14 11.73
CA LEU A 183 -13.94 10.34 12.17
C LEU A 183 -12.97 9.38 11.46
N TRP A 184 -13.38 8.13 11.25
CA TRP A 184 -12.59 7.19 10.47
C TRP A 184 -12.55 7.53 8.98
N SER A 185 -13.67 7.97 8.40
CA SER A 185 -13.72 8.45 7.02
C SER A 185 -12.75 9.61 6.78
N ASP A 186 -12.86 10.67 7.58
CA ASP A 186 -12.00 11.87 7.49
C ASP A 186 -10.53 11.53 7.73
N PHE A 187 -10.26 10.64 8.70
CA PHE A 187 -8.90 10.19 8.97
C PHE A 187 -8.29 9.41 7.80
N ASN A 188 -9.06 8.53 7.15
CA ASN A 188 -8.62 7.78 5.98
C ASN A 188 -8.32 8.72 4.80
N GLU A 189 -9.19 9.69 4.54
CA GLU A 189 -9.03 10.68 3.47
C GLU A 189 -7.80 11.56 3.72
N ALA A 190 -7.67 12.13 4.92
CA ALA A 190 -6.52 12.94 5.30
C ALA A 190 -5.19 12.16 5.25
N ASN A 191 -5.22 10.88 5.68
CA ASN A 191 -4.05 10.02 5.63
C ASN A 191 -3.64 9.72 4.17
N LEU A 192 -4.60 9.46 3.29
CA LEU A 192 -4.33 9.21 1.87
C LEU A 192 -3.75 10.46 1.19
N GLU A 193 -4.35 11.63 1.42
CA GLU A 193 -3.84 12.90 0.89
C GLU A 193 -2.41 13.17 1.38
N ALA A 194 -2.16 13.01 2.68
CA ALA A 194 -0.83 13.19 3.27
C ALA A 194 0.18 12.19 2.68
N MET A 195 -0.22 10.95 2.46
CA MET A 195 0.62 9.91 1.87
C MET A 195 0.98 10.25 0.42
N LEU A 196 0.01 10.58 -0.44
CA LEU A 196 0.24 10.97 -1.83
C LEU A 196 1.15 12.20 -1.94
N LYS A 197 0.93 13.19 -1.07
CA LYS A 197 1.78 14.38 -1.00
C LYS A 197 3.21 14.05 -0.57
N SER A 198 3.38 13.19 0.42
CA SER A 198 4.69 12.72 0.87
C SER A 198 5.42 11.95 -0.23
N GLU A 199 4.74 11.07 -0.95
CA GLU A 199 5.29 10.33 -2.08
C GLU A 199 5.74 11.28 -3.19
N LEU A 200 4.89 12.24 -3.59
CA LEU A 200 5.22 13.21 -4.63
C LEU A 200 6.47 14.05 -4.27
N MET A 201 6.67 14.34 -2.99
CA MET A 201 7.85 15.07 -2.49
C MET A 201 9.09 14.18 -2.37
N SER A 202 8.92 12.90 -1.99
CA SER A 202 10.03 11.98 -1.75
C SER A 202 10.64 11.43 -3.05
N TRP A 203 9.85 11.24 -4.09
CA TRP A 203 10.31 10.67 -5.36
C TRP A 203 11.43 11.46 -6.04
N PRO A 204 11.37 12.80 -6.19
CA PRO A 204 12.47 13.58 -6.75
C PRO A 204 13.74 13.51 -5.91
N VAL A 205 13.60 13.51 -4.57
CA VAL A 205 14.73 13.39 -3.65
C VAL A 205 15.37 12.01 -3.77
N THR A 206 14.57 10.96 -3.79
CA THR A 206 15.04 9.58 -3.96
C THR A 206 15.74 9.41 -5.32
N LEU A 207 15.15 9.93 -6.39
CA LEU A 207 15.77 9.89 -7.72
C LEU A 207 17.12 10.64 -7.71
N ALA A 208 17.21 11.81 -7.08
CA ALA A 208 18.44 12.57 -6.97
C ALA A 208 19.53 11.78 -6.22
N ILE A 209 19.19 11.15 -5.08
CA ILE A 209 20.10 10.29 -4.32
C ILE A 209 20.56 9.10 -5.17
N LEU A 210 19.64 8.43 -5.88
CA LEU A 210 19.98 7.31 -6.75
C LEU A 210 20.87 7.75 -7.95
N VAL A 211 20.63 8.94 -8.52
CA VAL A 211 21.49 9.50 -9.57
C VAL A 211 22.90 9.78 -9.03
N LEU A 212 23.01 10.29 -7.82
CA LEU A 212 24.32 10.49 -7.17
C LEU A 212 25.01 9.15 -6.89
N ALA A 213 24.27 8.16 -6.40
CA ALA A 213 24.81 6.83 -6.06
C ALA A 213 25.26 6.05 -7.30
N PHE A 214 24.45 6.05 -8.36
CA PHE A 214 24.77 5.32 -9.60
C PHE A 214 25.61 6.10 -10.58
N GLY A 215 25.62 7.43 -10.48
CA GLY A 215 26.29 8.30 -11.44
C GLY A 215 25.65 8.28 -12.85
N ALA A 216 24.44 7.71 -13.03
CA ALA A 216 23.76 7.62 -14.30
C ALA A 216 22.23 7.64 -14.11
N LEU A 217 21.54 8.47 -14.88
CA LEU A 217 20.08 8.64 -14.74
C LEU A 217 19.30 7.36 -15.09
N VAL A 218 19.70 6.64 -16.13
CA VAL A 218 19.03 5.38 -16.52
C VAL A 218 19.14 4.34 -15.42
N ALA A 219 20.35 4.16 -14.85
CA ALA A 219 20.54 3.22 -13.74
C ALA A 219 19.72 3.62 -12.50
N ALA A 220 19.59 4.92 -12.21
CA ALA A 220 18.81 5.45 -11.10
C ALA A 220 17.29 5.26 -11.27
N GLY A 221 16.81 5.34 -12.49
CA GLY A 221 15.38 5.14 -12.79
C GLY A 221 14.90 3.69 -12.69
N LEU A 222 15.79 2.72 -12.87
CA LEU A 222 15.42 1.29 -12.85
C LEU A 222 14.77 0.84 -11.53
N PRO A 223 15.35 1.10 -10.35
CA PRO A 223 14.73 0.76 -9.08
C PRO A 223 13.30 1.30 -8.94
N LEU A 224 13.09 2.57 -9.30
CA LEU A 224 11.80 3.23 -9.19
C LEU A 224 10.73 2.59 -10.08
N ILE A 225 11.06 2.34 -11.35
CA ILE A 225 10.13 1.71 -12.32
C ILE A 225 9.76 0.29 -11.88
N LEU A 226 10.73 -0.48 -11.40
CA LEU A 226 10.50 -1.85 -10.95
C LEU A 226 9.66 -1.91 -9.67
N THR A 227 9.92 -1.00 -8.75
CA THR A 227 9.13 -0.86 -7.52
C THR A 227 7.70 -0.46 -7.85
N LEU A 228 7.51 0.49 -8.77
CA LEU A 228 6.17 0.89 -9.23
C LEU A 228 5.42 -0.28 -9.87
N ALA A 229 6.09 -1.11 -10.69
CA ALA A 229 5.49 -2.31 -11.26
C ALA A 229 5.01 -3.29 -10.18
N GLY A 230 5.85 -3.54 -9.17
CA GLY A 230 5.50 -4.38 -8.02
C GLY A 230 4.35 -3.80 -7.19
N LEU A 231 4.35 -2.48 -6.98
CA LEU A 231 3.33 -1.78 -6.22
C LEU A 231 1.96 -1.82 -6.92
N VAL A 232 1.91 -1.55 -8.22
CA VAL A 232 0.66 -1.63 -9.01
C VAL A 232 0.08 -3.03 -8.97
N ALA A 233 0.92 -4.07 -9.11
CA ALA A 233 0.49 -5.45 -9.01
C ALA A 233 -0.02 -5.79 -7.60
N SER A 234 0.65 -5.30 -6.55
CA SER A 234 0.22 -5.47 -5.16
C SER A 234 -1.11 -4.79 -4.89
N ALA A 235 -1.27 -3.52 -5.29
CA ALA A 235 -2.49 -2.74 -5.10
C ALA A 235 -3.71 -3.42 -5.73
N GLY A 236 -3.62 -3.80 -7.00
CA GLY A 236 -4.70 -4.50 -7.69
C GLY A 236 -5.03 -5.86 -7.06
N SER A 237 -4.01 -6.57 -6.56
CA SER A 237 -4.22 -7.84 -5.86
C SER A 237 -4.92 -7.65 -4.52
N LEU A 238 -4.65 -6.57 -3.78
CA LEU A 238 -5.34 -6.26 -2.52
C LEU A 238 -6.83 -5.99 -2.74
N VAL A 239 -7.21 -5.28 -3.82
CA VAL A 239 -8.62 -5.07 -4.19
C VAL A 239 -9.31 -6.39 -4.48
N LEU A 240 -8.66 -7.30 -5.21
CA LEU A 240 -9.23 -8.61 -5.50
C LEU A 240 -9.37 -9.47 -4.23
N ILE A 241 -8.39 -9.43 -3.32
CA ILE A 241 -8.43 -10.14 -2.04
C ILE A 241 -9.54 -9.58 -1.16
N ASN A 242 -9.78 -8.26 -1.20
CA ASN A 242 -10.84 -7.61 -0.43
C ASN A 242 -12.24 -8.13 -0.76
N GLN A 243 -12.46 -8.69 -1.95
CA GLN A 243 -13.73 -9.35 -2.32
C GLN A 243 -13.97 -10.68 -1.57
N LEU A 244 -12.90 -11.27 -1.02
CA LEU A 244 -12.95 -12.54 -0.30
C LEU A 244 -12.82 -12.36 1.22
N VAL A 245 -11.97 -11.43 1.63
CA VAL A 245 -11.67 -11.12 3.04
C VAL A 245 -11.50 -9.62 3.19
N PRO A 246 -12.21 -8.96 4.11
CA PRO A 246 -12.09 -7.52 4.31
C PRO A 246 -10.62 -7.09 4.54
N VAL A 247 -10.14 -6.16 3.73
CA VAL A 247 -8.77 -5.65 3.78
C VAL A 247 -8.79 -4.20 4.26
N SER A 248 -8.01 -3.91 5.27
CA SER A 248 -7.85 -2.54 5.77
C SER A 248 -7.05 -1.68 4.79
N ILE A 249 -7.41 -0.40 4.65
CA ILE A 249 -6.66 0.59 3.87
C ILE A 249 -5.21 0.72 4.36
N TRP A 250 -4.96 0.45 5.63
CA TRP A 250 -3.62 0.42 6.21
C TRP A 250 -2.71 -0.63 5.57
N ALA A 251 -3.28 -1.72 5.05
CA ALA A 251 -2.54 -2.72 4.30
C ALA A 251 -1.87 -2.10 3.06
N MET A 252 -2.56 -1.21 2.35
CA MET A 252 -2.01 -0.50 1.20
C MET A 252 -0.92 0.50 1.60
N ASN A 253 -1.15 1.28 2.67
CA ASN A 253 -0.18 2.26 3.14
C ASN A 253 1.16 1.61 3.51
N PHE A 254 1.12 0.55 4.31
CA PHE A 254 2.32 -0.19 4.69
C PHE A 254 2.93 -0.96 3.53
N ALA A 255 2.10 -1.56 2.64
CA ALA A 255 2.59 -2.21 1.43
C ALA A 255 3.39 -1.26 0.56
N MET A 256 2.93 -0.01 0.38
CA MET A 256 3.62 1.03 -0.38
C MET A 256 4.96 1.40 0.24
N MET A 257 4.99 1.67 1.54
CA MET A 257 6.23 2.01 2.26
C MET A 257 7.29 0.89 2.13
N PHE A 258 6.88 -0.36 2.35
CA PHE A 258 7.79 -1.50 2.25
C PHE A 258 8.20 -1.81 0.81
N ALA A 259 7.29 -1.65 -0.16
CA ALA A 259 7.62 -1.82 -1.58
C ALA A 259 8.70 -0.85 -2.02
N LEU A 260 8.56 0.43 -1.67
CA LEU A 260 9.53 1.47 -2.01
C LEU A 260 10.89 1.20 -1.35
N ALA A 261 10.90 0.95 -0.05
CA ALA A 261 12.13 0.69 0.69
C ALA A 261 12.88 -0.53 0.13
N LEU A 262 12.23 -1.69 0.09
CA LEU A 262 12.87 -2.94 -0.32
C LEU A 262 13.11 -2.99 -1.84
N GLY A 263 12.21 -2.42 -2.64
CA GLY A 263 12.33 -2.43 -4.09
C GLY A 263 13.54 -1.62 -4.56
N ILE A 264 13.75 -0.46 -3.97
CA ILE A 264 14.92 0.38 -4.27
C ILE A 264 16.20 -0.31 -3.82
N ASP A 265 16.27 -0.81 -2.59
CA ASP A 265 17.46 -1.45 -2.05
C ASP A 265 17.82 -2.73 -2.81
N TYR A 266 16.85 -3.59 -3.11
CA TYR A 266 17.10 -4.83 -3.84
C TYR A 266 17.57 -4.58 -5.26
N ALA A 267 16.94 -3.64 -5.95
CA ALA A 267 17.36 -3.26 -7.29
C ALA A 267 18.74 -2.59 -7.29
N LEU A 268 19.04 -1.76 -6.28
CA LEU A 268 20.36 -1.14 -6.11
C LEU A 268 21.47 -2.20 -6.07
N PHE A 269 21.30 -3.23 -5.22
CA PHE A 269 22.28 -4.32 -5.10
C PHE A 269 22.50 -5.04 -6.43
N LEU A 270 21.46 -5.37 -7.16
CA LEU A 270 21.57 -6.07 -8.44
C LEU A 270 22.21 -5.18 -9.51
N VAL A 271 21.80 -3.92 -9.60
CA VAL A 271 22.35 -2.97 -10.61
C VAL A 271 23.82 -2.73 -10.40
N VAL A 272 24.25 -2.46 -9.16
CA VAL A 272 25.67 -2.26 -8.82
C VAL A 272 26.48 -3.51 -9.15
N ARG A 273 26.00 -4.69 -8.76
CA ARG A 273 26.66 -5.97 -9.02
C ARG A 273 26.75 -6.29 -10.51
N TYR A 274 25.67 -6.02 -11.25
CA TYR A 274 25.64 -6.22 -12.71
C TYR A 274 26.66 -5.33 -13.41
N ARG A 275 26.73 -4.04 -13.07
CA ARG A 275 27.71 -3.11 -13.66
C ARG A 275 29.14 -3.56 -13.40
N ALA A 276 29.46 -3.99 -12.18
CA ALA A 276 30.79 -4.54 -11.86
C ALA A 276 31.10 -5.82 -12.64
N ALA A 277 30.14 -6.74 -12.73
CA ALA A 277 30.29 -7.99 -13.49
C ALA A 277 30.46 -7.72 -14.99
N ARG A 278 29.67 -6.78 -15.55
CA ARG A 278 29.72 -6.41 -16.97
C ARG A 278 31.04 -5.73 -17.35
N ALA A 279 31.56 -4.88 -16.48
CA ALA A 279 32.87 -4.25 -16.67
C ALA A 279 34.02 -5.28 -16.69
N ALA A 280 33.93 -6.33 -15.90
CA ALA A 280 34.92 -7.40 -15.86
C ALA A 280 34.89 -8.33 -17.11
N HIS A 281 33.76 -8.41 -17.83
CA HIS A 281 33.60 -9.26 -19.01
C HIS A 281 32.97 -8.45 -20.16
N PRO A 282 33.75 -7.63 -20.88
CA PRO A 282 33.29 -6.92 -22.06
C PRO A 282 33.03 -7.88 -23.24
N GLY A 283 32.14 -7.49 -24.17
CA GLY A 283 31.80 -8.26 -25.34
C GLY A 283 30.40 -8.90 -25.31
N PRO A 284 29.93 -9.51 -26.42
CA PRO A 284 28.54 -9.93 -26.58
C PRO A 284 28.08 -11.01 -25.57
N GLU A 285 28.97 -11.94 -25.19
CA GLU A 285 28.67 -12.98 -24.21
C GLU A 285 28.72 -12.47 -22.75
N GLY A 286 29.34 -11.29 -22.52
CA GLY A 286 29.51 -10.71 -21.20
C GLY A 286 28.19 -10.37 -20.53
N VAL A 287 27.15 -10.01 -21.27
CA VAL A 287 25.80 -9.74 -20.74
C VAL A 287 25.23 -10.95 -20.02
N ARG A 288 25.26 -12.12 -20.71
CA ARG A 288 24.72 -13.37 -20.16
C ARG A 288 25.49 -13.80 -18.91
N TRP A 289 26.82 -13.68 -18.97
CA TRP A 289 27.70 -13.99 -17.86
C TRP A 289 27.44 -13.03 -16.68
N ALA A 290 27.35 -11.72 -16.94
CA ALA A 290 27.13 -10.70 -15.91
C ALA A 290 25.77 -10.89 -15.22
N VAL A 291 24.70 -11.21 -15.96
CA VAL A 291 23.39 -11.53 -15.38
C VAL A 291 23.48 -12.78 -14.50
N ALA A 292 24.08 -13.87 -15.00
CA ALA A 292 24.23 -15.11 -14.22
C ALA A 292 24.99 -14.86 -12.91
N GLN A 293 26.13 -14.17 -12.99
CA GLN A 293 26.98 -13.85 -11.85
C GLN A 293 26.26 -12.93 -10.84
N THR A 294 25.49 -11.94 -11.32
CA THR A 294 24.71 -11.05 -10.48
C THR A 294 23.64 -11.81 -9.73
N MET A 295 22.92 -12.68 -10.43
CA MET A 295 21.85 -13.48 -9.83
C MET A 295 22.37 -14.50 -8.81
N ASP A 296 23.50 -15.14 -9.06
CA ASP A 296 24.12 -16.10 -8.13
C ASP A 296 24.75 -15.44 -6.89
N THR A 297 25.00 -14.14 -6.94
CA THR A 297 25.58 -13.39 -5.80
C THR A 297 24.56 -12.46 -5.17
N ALA A 298 24.32 -11.29 -5.75
CA ALA A 298 23.37 -10.30 -5.23
C ALA A 298 21.92 -10.83 -5.23
N GLY A 299 21.50 -11.54 -6.29
CA GLY A 299 20.17 -12.14 -6.36
C GLY A 299 19.89 -13.15 -5.24
N LYS A 300 20.89 -13.95 -4.88
CA LYS A 300 20.79 -14.89 -3.74
C LYS A 300 20.64 -14.14 -2.40
N ALA A 301 21.41 -13.09 -2.20
CA ALA A 301 21.30 -12.26 -0.99
C ALA A 301 19.92 -11.60 -0.88
N VAL A 302 19.41 -11.04 -1.97
CA VAL A 302 18.07 -10.42 -2.06
C VAL A 302 16.97 -11.45 -1.81
N LEU A 303 17.06 -12.64 -2.41
CA LEU A 303 16.07 -13.71 -2.17
C LEU A 303 16.02 -14.10 -0.70
N LEU A 304 17.19 -14.34 -0.07
CA LEU A 304 17.26 -14.71 1.35
C LEU A 304 16.74 -13.58 2.26
N SER A 305 17.10 -12.32 1.95
CA SER A 305 16.58 -11.15 2.67
C SER A 305 15.06 -11.06 2.55
N GLY A 306 14.50 -11.17 1.35
CA GLY A 306 13.04 -11.14 1.14
C GLY A 306 12.32 -12.28 1.86
N LEU A 307 12.86 -13.49 1.83
CA LEU A 307 12.31 -14.63 2.57
C LEU A 307 12.35 -14.38 4.09
N THR A 308 13.41 -13.78 4.61
CA THR A 308 13.50 -13.43 6.04
C THR A 308 12.41 -12.42 6.41
N VAL A 309 12.16 -11.40 5.58
CA VAL A 309 11.08 -10.44 5.78
C VAL A 309 9.72 -11.14 5.79
N LEU A 310 9.44 -12.02 4.83
CA LEU A 310 8.19 -12.77 4.77
C LEU A 310 7.97 -13.65 6.00
N ILE A 311 9.01 -14.36 6.46
CA ILE A 311 8.94 -15.18 7.67
C ILE A 311 8.68 -14.29 8.90
N SER A 312 9.37 -13.17 9.04
CA SER A 312 9.17 -12.24 10.15
C SER A 312 7.75 -11.67 10.18
N LEU A 313 7.22 -11.28 9.02
CA LEU A 313 5.86 -10.75 8.90
C LEU A 313 4.79 -11.82 9.16
N SER A 314 5.07 -13.09 8.88
CA SER A 314 4.13 -14.18 9.18
C SER A 314 3.81 -14.28 10.68
N ALA A 315 4.71 -13.86 11.55
CA ALA A 315 4.47 -13.80 13.01
C ALA A 315 3.38 -12.76 13.37
N VAL A 316 3.25 -11.67 12.61
CA VAL A 316 2.22 -10.65 12.82
C VAL A 316 0.82 -11.20 12.52
N MET A 317 0.70 -12.23 11.67
CA MET A 317 -0.58 -12.90 11.39
C MET A 317 -1.18 -13.59 12.65
N LEU A 318 -0.37 -13.82 13.68
CA LEU A 318 -0.83 -14.39 14.95
C LEU A 318 -1.53 -13.37 15.87
N VAL A 319 -1.39 -12.08 15.58
CA VAL A 319 -2.05 -11.03 16.35
C VAL A 319 -3.58 -11.12 16.12
N PRO A 320 -4.41 -11.15 17.17
CA PRO A 320 -5.86 -11.27 17.03
C PRO A 320 -6.51 -9.93 16.71
N SER A 321 -6.06 -9.28 15.64
CA SER A 321 -6.63 -8.02 15.14
C SER A 321 -6.69 -8.05 13.62
N PRO A 322 -7.87 -7.83 13.02
CA PRO A 322 -8.05 -7.82 11.57
C PRO A 322 -7.16 -6.83 10.85
N SER A 323 -6.98 -5.61 11.40
CA SER A 323 -6.11 -4.59 10.82
C SER A 323 -4.65 -5.02 10.77
N PHE A 324 -4.10 -5.58 11.86
CA PHE A 324 -2.70 -6.06 11.87
C PHE A 324 -2.47 -7.21 10.90
N ARG A 325 -3.41 -8.17 10.82
CA ARG A 325 -3.34 -9.28 9.84
C ARG A 325 -3.40 -8.76 8.41
N SER A 326 -4.30 -7.82 8.16
CA SER A 326 -4.46 -7.17 6.87
C SER A 326 -3.18 -6.41 6.46
N MET A 327 -2.60 -5.63 7.38
CA MET A 327 -1.33 -4.91 7.16
C MET A 327 -0.19 -5.87 6.84
N ALA A 328 -0.02 -6.93 7.64
CA ALA A 328 1.01 -7.94 7.40
C ALA A 328 0.81 -8.63 6.04
N GLY A 329 -0.42 -9.01 5.71
CA GLY A 329 -0.78 -9.60 4.42
C GLY A 329 -0.45 -8.67 3.25
N GLY A 330 -0.79 -7.39 3.34
CA GLY A 330 -0.48 -6.37 2.34
C GLY A 330 1.02 -6.18 2.12
N ILE A 331 1.79 -6.08 3.21
CA ILE A 331 3.25 -6.00 3.14
C ILE A 331 3.83 -7.27 2.51
N MET A 332 3.41 -8.46 2.96
CA MET A 332 3.90 -9.72 2.42
C MET A 332 3.63 -9.84 0.92
N LEU A 333 2.44 -9.47 0.47
CA LEU A 333 2.06 -9.47 -0.94
C LEU A 333 2.95 -8.52 -1.75
N SER A 334 3.16 -7.32 -1.25
CA SER A 334 4.03 -6.32 -1.85
C SER A 334 5.48 -6.80 -1.96
N VAL A 335 6.03 -7.40 -0.88
CA VAL A 335 7.37 -7.99 -0.87
C VAL A 335 7.50 -9.11 -1.92
N VAL A 336 6.49 -9.97 -2.06
CA VAL A 336 6.47 -11.03 -3.07
C VAL A 336 6.54 -10.46 -4.49
N PHE A 337 5.73 -9.45 -4.81
CA PHE A 337 5.75 -8.81 -6.14
C PHE A 337 7.05 -8.08 -6.41
N VAL A 338 7.56 -7.30 -5.43
CA VAL A 338 8.83 -6.58 -5.56
C VAL A 338 10.00 -7.56 -5.71
N LEU A 339 10.03 -8.62 -4.92
CA LEU A 339 11.05 -9.66 -5.02
C LEU A 339 10.97 -10.38 -6.38
N GLY A 340 9.76 -10.71 -6.83
CA GLY A 340 9.51 -11.28 -8.15
C GLY A 340 10.00 -10.37 -9.27
N ALA A 341 9.68 -9.07 -9.23
CA ALA A 341 10.16 -8.07 -10.19
C ALA A 341 11.68 -7.97 -10.18
N THR A 342 12.28 -7.91 -9.00
CA THR A 342 13.74 -7.81 -8.85
C THR A 342 14.46 -9.05 -9.37
N LEU A 343 13.91 -10.25 -9.21
CA LEU A 343 14.56 -11.49 -9.62
C LEU A 343 14.23 -11.91 -11.07
N THR A 344 13.21 -11.32 -11.69
CA THR A 344 12.82 -11.70 -13.07
C THR A 344 12.77 -10.50 -14.02
N LEU A 345 12.06 -9.41 -13.69
CA LEU A 345 11.94 -8.26 -14.56
C LEU A 345 13.26 -7.47 -14.64
N LEU A 346 13.96 -7.30 -13.51
CA LEU A 346 15.23 -6.56 -13.49
C LEU A 346 16.33 -7.24 -14.33
N PRO A 347 16.62 -8.57 -14.21
CA PRO A 347 17.56 -9.25 -15.11
C PRO A 347 17.21 -9.10 -16.59
N LEU A 348 15.91 -9.15 -16.92
CA LEU A 348 15.43 -8.91 -18.29
C LEU A 348 15.81 -7.51 -18.78
N VAL A 349 15.53 -6.48 -17.97
CA VAL A 349 15.80 -5.08 -18.32
C VAL A 349 17.30 -4.81 -18.39
N LEU A 350 18.09 -5.36 -17.45
CA LEU A 350 19.55 -5.25 -17.45
C LEU A 350 20.14 -5.88 -18.74
N GLY A 351 19.66 -7.05 -19.13
CA GLY A 351 20.09 -7.70 -20.35
C GLY A 351 19.67 -6.96 -21.63
N TRP A 352 18.55 -6.25 -21.60
CA TRP A 352 18.10 -5.45 -22.75
C TRP A 352 18.82 -4.09 -22.86
N LEU A 353 19.07 -3.45 -21.72
CA LEU A 353 19.76 -2.16 -21.69
C LEU A 353 21.26 -2.28 -21.94
N ASP A 354 21.89 -3.35 -21.44
CA ASP A 354 23.33 -3.58 -21.51
C ASP A 354 24.14 -2.30 -21.18
N ASP A 355 25.01 -1.84 -22.06
CA ASP A 355 25.82 -0.64 -21.86
C ASP A 355 24.98 0.66 -21.81
N ARG A 356 23.75 0.63 -22.31
CA ARG A 356 22.81 1.78 -22.23
C ARG A 356 22.44 2.15 -20.81
N ILE A 357 22.62 1.26 -19.84
CA ILE A 357 22.42 1.55 -18.42
C ILE A 357 23.28 2.73 -17.93
N ASN A 358 24.40 2.98 -18.59
CA ASN A 358 25.29 4.09 -18.29
C ASN A 358 24.96 5.37 -19.08
N LYS A 359 23.84 5.42 -19.84
CA LYS A 359 23.44 6.65 -20.53
C LYS A 359 23.11 7.76 -19.53
N PHE A 360 23.44 8.98 -19.94
CA PHE A 360 23.36 10.18 -19.10
C PHE A 360 24.23 10.05 -17.83
N ALA A 361 25.40 9.41 -17.97
CA ALA A 361 26.37 9.30 -16.91
C ALA A 361 26.95 10.69 -16.56
N LEU A 362 27.02 10.96 -15.26
CA LEU A 362 27.59 12.19 -14.73
C LEU A 362 29.13 12.21 -14.92
N PRO A 363 29.77 13.39 -15.00
CA PRO A 363 31.18 13.49 -15.33
C PRO A 363 32.11 12.66 -14.45
N TRP A 364 31.79 12.54 -13.16
CA TRP A 364 32.63 11.79 -12.19
C TRP A 364 32.44 10.28 -12.26
N SER A 365 31.42 9.77 -12.93
CA SER A 365 31.16 8.32 -13.05
C SER A 365 31.70 7.72 -14.36
N ARG A 366 32.36 8.54 -15.17
CA ARG A 366 32.93 8.13 -16.48
C ARG A 366 34.38 7.66 -16.41
N SER A 367 34.97 7.63 -15.19
CA SER A 367 36.36 7.16 -14.97
C SER A 367 36.46 5.66 -14.86
#